data_c01b3c1d76fb24c7e9c4f35e5592d449
#
_entry.id   c01b3c1d76fb24c7e9c4f35e5592d449
#
_cell.length_a   1.000
_cell.length_b   1.000
_cell.length_c   1.000
_cell.angle_alpha   90.00
_cell.angle_beta   90.00
_cell.angle_gamma   90.00
#
_symmetry.space_group_name_H-M   'P 1'
#
loop_
_entity.id
_entity.type
_entity.pdbx_description
1 polymer ?
#
loop_
_entity_poly.entity_id
_entity_poly.type
_entity_poly.pdbx_seq_one_letter_code
_entity_poly.pdbx_strand_id
1 'polypeptide(L)'
;MYKLKEIADKVYYVGVNDRQKALFENMWPLPYGVSYNSYLIVDEKTVLVDTVDVCYSDIFLKKIADALDGRPLDFLIVNHMEPDHAGSIRLLRQQYPDVQIIGNKQTFGMLNGYHGISTGLYEVKEGDTLSVGRHQLSFYMAPMVHWPEVMVTYDSTDKILFSADAFGTYGTLDGGVIDSEMNVEHYWEEMLRYYSNIVGKYGNPVQRALQKLSALDIRTICSTHGPVWREYAAKAIDIYDRMSRYEGEEGVTIVYGSMYGNTEQMAEAIAASLAANGVKNIVMHNVSKSPASYVLKDIFKYKGLIIGLSLIHISEPTRLRRIS
;
A
#
# COMPACT_ATOMS: atom_id res chain seq x y z
N MET A 1 -7.42 -22.36 17.69
CA MET A 1 -6.05 -22.04 17.25
C MET A 1 -6.10 -21.78 15.75
N TYR A 2 -5.68 -20.60 15.29
CA TYR A 2 -5.58 -20.29 13.87
C TYR A 2 -4.36 -21.04 13.29
N LYS A 3 -4.53 -21.68 12.13
CA LYS A 3 -3.38 -22.17 11.36
C LYS A 3 -2.78 -20.96 10.64
N LEU A 4 -1.72 -20.40 11.20
CA LEU A 4 -1.04 -19.25 10.62
C LEU A 4 -0.17 -19.67 9.43
N LYS A 5 -0.07 -18.79 8.45
CA LYS A 5 0.83 -18.99 7.31
C LYS A 5 2.24 -18.60 7.71
N GLU A 6 3.17 -19.50 7.61
CA GLU A 6 4.60 -19.22 7.73
C GLU A 6 5.12 -18.68 6.40
N ILE A 7 5.70 -17.48 6.44
CA ILE A 7 6.28 -16.80 5.28
C ILE A 7 7.74 -17.25 5.10
N ALA A 8 8.50 -17.32 6.18
CA ALA A 8 9.87 -17.80 6.24
C ALA A 8 10.08 -18.45 7.60
N ASP A 9 11.25 -19.02 7.86
CA ASP A 9 11.54 -19.66 9.15
C ASP A 9 11.21 -18.69 10.31
N LYS A 10 10.23 -19.07 11.14
CA LYS A 10 9.72 -18.27 12.28
C LYS A 10 9.08 -16.92 11.93
N VAL A 11 8.77 -16.65 10.67
CA VAL A 11 8.05 -15.43 10.23
C VAL A 11 6.64 -15.82 9.81
N TYR A 12 5.63 -15.29 10.50
CA TYR A 12 4.23 -15.67 10.32
C TYR A 12 3.40 -14.49 9.83
N TYR A 13 2.48 -14.75 8.90
CA TYR A 13 1.44 -13.80 8.52
C TYR A 13 0.32 -13.83 9.56
N VAL A 14 0.03 -12.67 10.15
CA VAL A 14 -1.04 -12.49 11.14
C VAL A 14 -2.12 -11.50 10.70
N GLY A 15 -2.02 -10.99 9.46
CA GLY A 15 -2.97 -10.03 8.88
C GLY A 15 -4.39 -10.56 8.71
N VAL A 16 -5.27 -9.70 8.22
CA VAL A 16 -6.71 -9.95 8.03
C VAL A 16 -7.18 -9.48 6.66
N ASN A 17 -8.32 -10.01 6.21
CA ASN A 17 -9.02 -9.58 5.00
C ASN A 17 -10.28 -8.79 5.36
N ASP A 18 -10.46 -7.61 4.78
CA ASP A 18 -11.68 -6.83 4.83
C ASP A 18 -12.45 -6.94 3.52
N ARG A 19 -13.55 -7.70 3.54
CA ARG A 19 -14.45 -7.90 2.39
C ARG A 19 -15.70 -7.02 2.47
N GLN A 20 -15.80 -6.18 3.50
CA GLN A 20 -17.01 -5.40 3.77
C GLN A 20 -16.82 -3.91 3.50
N LYS A 21 -15.60 -3.39 3.60
CA LYS A 21 -15.29 -1.99 3.36
C LYS A 21 -15.54 -1.63 1.90
N ALA A 22 -16.46 -0.71 1.67
CA ALA A 22 -16.84 -0.29 0.32
C ALA A 22 -15.83 0.66 -0.31
N LEU A 23 -15.18 1.51 0.50
CA LEU A 23 -14.27 2.56 0.05
C LEU A 23 -12.99 2.56 0.91
N PHE A 24 -11.83 2.54 0.29
CA PHE A 24 -10.55 2.84 0.91
C PHE A 24 -10.42 4.36 1.11
N GLU A 25 -9.95 4.82 2.27
CA GLU A 25 -9.88 6.25 2.64
C GLU A 25 -11.21 7.03 2.41
N ASN A 26 -12.37 6.35 2.43
CA ASN A 26 -13.69 6.90 2.06
C ASN A 26 -13.78 7.47 0.62
N MET A 27 -12.86 7.15 -0.26
CA MET A 27 -12.79 7.69 -1.63
C MET A 27 -12.71 6.62 -2.70
N TRP A 28 -11.91 5.59 -2.48
CA TRP A 28 -11.53 4.64 -3.53
C TRP A 28 -12.33 3.34 -3.44
N PRO A 29 -13.14 3.00 -4.45
CA PRO A 29 -13.94 1.77 -4.43
C PRO A 29 -13.10 0.51 -4.24
N LEU A 30 -13.60 -0.42 -3.41
CA LEU A 30 -12.97 -1.70 -3.11
C LEU A 30 -13.84 -2.88 -3.57
N PRO A 31 -14.00 -3.12 -4.88
CA PRO A 31 -14.85 -4.21 -5.38
C PRO A 31 -14.33 -5.60 -4.97
N TYR A 32 -13.03 -5.73 -4.71
CA TYR A 32 -12.38 -6.96 -4.25
C TYR A 32 -11.97 -6.89 -2.78
N GLY A 33 -12.47 -5.90 -2.01
CA GLY A 33 -12.05 -5.66 -0.64
C GLY A 33 -10.59 -5.20 -0.53
N VAL A 34 -10.01 -5.39 0.65
CA VAL A 34 -8.60 -5.08 0.94
C VAL A 34 -8.05 -6.03 2.00
N SER A 35 -6.79 -6.36 1.98
CA SER A 35 -6.10 -7.02 3.08
C SER A 35 -5.34 -6.00 3.93
N TYR A 36 -5.33 -6.20 5.25
CA TYR A 36 -4.44 -5.50 6.17
C TYR A 36 -3.42 -6.50 6.67
N ASN A 37 -2.20 -6.39 6.17
CA ASN A 37 -1.15 -7.36 6.44
C ASN A 37 -0.30 -6.92 7.63
N SER A 38 0.00 -7.85 8.48
CA SER A 38 0.93 -7.72 9.58
C SER A 38 1.70 -9.03 9.73
N TYR A 39 2.92 -8.94 10.24
CA TYR A 39 3.84 -10.07 10.27
C TYR A 39 4.43 -10.21 11.68
N LEU A 40 4.54 -11.46 12.14
CA LEU A 40 5.09 -11.78 13.46
C LEU A 40 6.34 -12.65 13.31
N ILE A 41 7.46 -12.19 13.85
CA ILE A 41 8.70 -12.94 13.95
C ILE A 41 8.74 -13.54 15.36
N VAL A 42 8.88 -14.88 15.47
CA VAL A 42 8.93 -15.62 16.74
C VAL A 42 10.30 -16.26 16.90
N ASP A 43 11.30 -15.44 17.17
CA ASP A 43 12.69 -15.87 17.36
C ASP A 43 13.10 -15.81 18.86
N GLU A 44 14.37 -15.55 19.20
CA GLU A 44 14.78 -15.34 20.62
C GLU A 44 13.97 -14.20 21.22
N LYS A 45 13.84 -13.10 20.49
CA LYS A 45 12.88 -12.04 20.72
C LYS A 45 11.70 -12.14 19.76
N THR A 46 10.54 -11.68 20.19
CA THR A 46 9.33 -11.66 19.38
C THR A 46 9.09 -10.26 18.85
N VAL A 47 8.81 -10.15 17.55
CA VAL A 47 8.64 -8.87 16.87
C VAL A 47 7.38 -8.90 16.02
N LEU A 48 6.48 -7.96 16.27
CA LEU A 48 5.35 -7.69 15.39
C LEU A 48 5.70 -6.54 14.46
N VAL A 49 5.40 -6.65 13.17
CA VAL A 49 5.60 -5.60 12.17
C VAL A 49 4.25 -5.10 11.71
N ASP A 50 3.98 -3.83 11.98
CA ASP A 50 2.73 -3.11 11.79
C ASP A 50 1.52 -3.79 12.47
N THR A 51 0.36 -3.15 12.46
CA THR A 51 -0.89 -3.72 12.96
C THR A 51 -1.95 -3.74 11.86
N VAL A 52 -3.23 -3.72 12.21
CA VAL A 52 -4.35 -3.73 11.26
C VAL A 52 -5.39 -2.69 11.66
N ASP A 53 -6.37 -2.45 10.79
CA ASP A 53 -7.54 -1.62 11.06
C ASP A 53 -8.22 -2.05 12.37
N VAL A 54 -8.62 -1.07 13.18
CA VAL A 54 -9.20 -1.29 14.51
C VAL A 54 -10.43 -2.20 14.49
N CYS A 55 -11.18 -2.22 13.39
CA CYS A 55 -12.36 -3.08 13.23
C CYS A 55 -12.04 -4.59 13.28
N TYR A 56 -10.78 -4.95 13.07
CA TYR A 56 -10.31 -6.35 13.06
C TYR A 56 -9.41 -6.70 14.23
N SER A 57 -9.29 -5.82 15.23
CA SER A 57 -8.39 -6.00 16.39
C SER A 57 -8.60 -7.33 17.11
N ASP A 58 -9.86 -7.76 17.32
CA ASP A 58 -10.17 -9.00 18.07
C ASP A 58 -9.56 -10.24 17.40
N ILE A 59 -9.77 -10.37 16.08
CA ILE A 59 -9.23 -11.48 15.30
C ILE A 59 -7.70 -11.39 15.24
N PHE A 60 -7.18 -10.19 15.03
CA PHE A 60 -5.76 -9.91 14.95
C PHE A 60 -5.02 -10.28 16.26
N LEU A 61 -5.48 -9.76 17.39
CA LEU A 61 -4.90 -10.04 18.70
C LEU A 61 -4.95 -11.53 19.07
N LYS A 62 -6.03 -12.22 18.67
CA LYS A 62 -6.13 -13.67 18.86
C LYS A 62 -5.10 -14.44 18.02
N LYS A 63 -4.87 -14.05 16.78
CA LYS A 63 -3.82 -14.65 15.94
C LYS A 63 -2.44 -14.49 16.55
N ILE A 64 -2.14 -13.29 17.07
CA ILE A 64 -0.87 -13.01 17.75
C ILE A 64 -0.72 -13.89 18.99
N ALA A 65 -1.75 -13.94 19.85
CA ALA A 65 -1.72 -14.76 21.06
C ALA A 65 -1.53 -16.25 20.73
N ASP A 66 -2.23 -16.77 19.71
CA ASP A 66 -2.08 -18.15 19.25
C ASP A 66 -0.65 -18.44 18.72
N ALA A 67 -0.02 -17.46 18.05
CA ALA A 67 1.34 -17.61 17.52
C ALA A 67 2.42 -17.50 18.60
N LEU A 68 2.22 -16.63 19.56
CA LEU A 68 3.15 -16.45 20.68
C LEU A 68 3.16 -17.62 21.67
N ASP A 69 2.08 -18.39 21.75
CA ASP A 69 1.92 -19.54 22.64
C ASP A 69 2.40 -19.26 24.09
N GLY A 70 1.94 -18.12 24.64
CA GLY A 70 2.28 -17.67 25.99
C GLY A 70 3.60 -16.90 26.12
N ARG A 71 4.37 -16.75 25.07
CA ARG A 71 5.56 -15.88 25.06
C ARG A 71 5.17 -14.40 25.12
N PRO A 72 6.02 -13.52 25.71
CA PRO A 72 5.81 -12.09 25.64
C PRO A 72 5.91 -11.59 24.19
N LEU A 73 5.35 -10.41 23.90
CA LEU A 73 5.66 -9.63 22.72
C LEU A 73 6.72 -8.60 23.09
N ASP A 74 7.96 -8.77 22.61
CA ASP A 74 9.07 -7.89 22.97
C ASP A 74 8.98 -6.56 22.21
N PHE A 75 8.71 -6.59 20.90
CA PHE A 75 8.75 -5.40 20.05
C PHE A 75 7.54 -5.31 19.11
N LEU A 76 7.09 -4.08 18.89
CA LEU A 76 6.23 -3.69 17.77
C LEU A 76 6.99 -2.71 16.88
N ILE A 77 7.28 -3.06 15.66
CA ILE A 77 7.81 -2.14 14.65
C ILE A 77 6.64 -1.45 13.97
N VAL A 78 6.65 -0.13 13.92
CA VAL A 78 5.65 0.67 13.20
C VAL A 78 6.32 1.31 12.00
N ASN A 79 6.16 0.70 10.84
CA ASN A 79 6.66 1.23 9.57
C ASN A 79 5.78 2.38 9.08
N HIS A 80 4.46 2.34 9.38
CA HIS A 80 3.49 3.32 8.91
C HIS A 80 2.39 3.59 9.95
N MET A 81 1.97 4.86 10.05
CA MET A 81 1.02 5.32 11.07
C MET A 81 -0.40 5.55 10.55
N GLU A 82 -0.69 5.21 9.29
CA GLU A 82 -2.06 5.27 8.80
C GLU A 82 -2.98 4.35 9.62
N PRO A 83 -4.23 4.78 9.93
CA PRO A 83 -5.11 4.06 10.86
C PRO A 83 -5.39 2.59 10.52
N ASP A 84 -5.32 2.20 9.25
CA ASP A 84 -5.52 0.82 8.82
C ASP A 84 -4.31 -0.10 9.09
N HIS A 85 -3.14 0.48 9.46
CA HIS A 85 -1.94 -0.23 9.92
C HIS A 85 -1.59 0.09 11.38
N ALA A 86 -2.15 1.18 11.92
CA ALA A 86 -1.86 1.64 13.27
C ALA A 86 -3.08 1.56 14.21
N GLY A 87 -4.27 1.28 13.70
CA GLY A 87 -5.53 1.34 14.45
C GLY A 87 -5.60 0.40 15.65
N SER A 88 -4.94 -0.75 15.58
CA SER A 88 -4.92 -1.74 16.65
C SER A 88 -3.84 -1.52 17.71
N ILE A 89 -2.94 -0.54 17.56
CA ILE A 89 -1.79 -0.32 18.44
C ILE A 89 -2.21 -0.11 19.92
N ARG A 90 -3.27 0.67 20.15
CA ARG A 90 -3.74 0.93 21.52
C ARG A 90 -4.20 -0.35 22.21
N LEU A 91 -4.96 -1.20 21.52
CA LEU A 91 -5.47 -2.46 22.09
C LEU A 91 -4.32 -3.47 22.25
N LEU A 92 -3.38 -3.50 21.31
CA LEU A 92 -2.17 -4.32 21.42
C LEU A 92 -1.36 -3.94 22.68
N ARG A 93 -1.15 -2.64 22.92
CA ARG A 93 -0.43 -2.14 24.09
C ARG A 93 -1.14 -2.46 25.41
N GLN A 94 -2.47 -2.52 25.41
CA GLN A 94 -3.23 -2.95 26.59
C GLN A 94 -3.04 -4.43 26.89
N GLN A 95 -2.98 -5.26 25.85
CA GLN A 95 -2.78 -6.71 26.00
C GLN A 95 -1.31 -7.07 26.31
N TYR A 96 -0.35 -6.31 25.75
CA TYR A 96 1.09 -6.49 25.92
C TYR A 96 1.72 -5.20 26.49
N PRO A 97 1.54 -4.90 27.78
CA PRO A 97 1.92 -3.61 28.36
C PRO A 97 3.43 -3.32 28.33
N ASP A 98 4.25 -4.36 28.27
CA ASP A 98 5.71 -4.25 28.26
C ASP A 98 6.32 -4.18 26.86
N VAL A 99 5.50 -4.27 25.77
CA VAL A 99 5.99 -4.20 24.41
C VAL A 99 6.68 -2.87 24.14
N GLN A 100 7.90 -2.89 23.60
CA GLN A 100 8.59 -1.71 23.13
C GLN A 100 8.17 -1.38 21.70
N ILE A 101 7.77 -0.14 21.45
CA ILE A 101 7.34 0.31 20.11
C ILE A 101 8.54 0.94 19.43
N ILE A 102 8.93 0.35 18.30
CA ILE A 102 10.03 0.80 17.44
C ILE A 102 9.48 1.68 16.33
N GLY A 103 10.06 2.84 16.15
CA GLY A 103 9.70 3.79 15.10
C GLY A 103 10.66 4.97 15.07
N ASN A 104 10.44 5.89 14.17
CA ASN A 104 11.22 7.13 14.14
C ASN A 104 10.52 8.25 14.92
N LYS A 105 11.19 9.40 15.04
CA LYS A 105 10.68 10.54 15.81
C LYS A 105 9.31 11.04 15.33
N GLN A 106 9.04 10.99 14.02
CA GLN A 106 7.75 11.44 13.46
C GLN A 106 6.63 10.44 13.80
N THR A 107 6.93 9.13 13.69
CA THR A 107 6.06 8.04 14.16
C THR A 107 5.62 8.28 15.60
N PHE A 108 6.54 8.64 16.49
CA PHE A 108 6.22 8.87 17.92
C PHE A 108 5.35 10.10 18.15
N GLY A 109 5.53 11.15 17.34
CA GLY A 109 4.65 12.32 17.36
C GLY A 109 3.19 11.93 17.01
N MET A 110 3.02 11.13 15.96
CA MET A 110 1.72 10.63 15.52
C MET A 110 1.13 9.63 16.53
N LEU A 111 1.95 8.73 17.08
CA LEU A 111 1.54 7.75 18.05
C LEU A 111 0.98 8.40 19.33
N ASN A 112 1.63 9.46 19.80
CA ASN A 112 1.12 10.25 20.91
C ASN A 112 -0.20 10.96 20.53
N GLY A 113 -0.28 11.54 19.33
CA GLY A 113 -1.48 12.23 18.85
C GLY A 113 -2.70 11.33 18.69
N TYR A 114 -2.53 10.16 18.06
CA TYR A 114 -3.63 9.23 17.77
C TYR A 114 -3.98 8.32 18.96
N HIS A 115 -2.98 7.87 19.71
CA HIS A 115 -3.16 6.80 20.72
C HIS A 115 -2.84 7.24 22.15
N GLY A 116 -2.25 8.44 22.38
CA GLY A 116 -1.82 8.92 23.68
C GLY A 116 -0.65 8.09 24.27
N ILE A 117 0.13 7.42 23.43
CA ILE A 117 1.27 6.59 23.84
C ILE A 117 2.55 7.40 23.71
N SER A 118 3.26 7.58 24.84
CA SER A 118 4.51 8.35 24.94
C SER A 118 5.63 7.61 25.69
N THR A 119 5.39 6.35 26.10
CA THR A 119 6.36 5.55 26.86
C THR A 119 6.57 4.17 26.22
N GLY A 120 7.69 3.51 26.55
CA GLY A 120 8.05 2.23 25.94
C GLY A 120 8.40 2.38 24.46
N LEU A 121 9.04 3.49 24.09
CA LEU A 121 9.42 3.83 22.73
C LEU A 121 10.91 3.56 22.51
N TYR A 122 11.23 3.00 21.36
CA TYR A 122 12.60 2.73 20.91
C TYR A 122 12.81 3.42 19.56
N GLU A 123 13.51 4.57 19.58
CA GLU A 123 13.76 5.36 18.37
C GLU A 123 14.83 4.72 17.50
N VAL A 124 14.55 4.60 16.21
CA VAL A 124 15.49 4.14 15.17
C VAL A 124 15.67 5.20 14.09
N LYS A 125 16.85 5.18 13.47
CA LYS A 125 17.26 6.04 12.38
C LYS A 125 17.68 5.23 11.17
N GLU A 126 18.00 5.94 10.10
CA GLU A 126 18.53 5.37 8.87
C GLU A 126 19.71 4.44 9.11
N GLY A 127 19.59 3.17 8.72
CA GLY A 127 20.65 2.19 8.81
C GLY A 127 20.84 1.55 10.19
N ASP A 128 20.06 1.94 11.21
CA ASP A 128 20.10 1.27 12.51
C ASP A 128 19.70 -0.20 12.36
N THR A 129 20.24 -1.04 13.26
CA THR A 129 20.01 -2.49 13.22
C THR A 129 19.49 -3.00 14.56
N LEU A 130 18.72 -4.10 14.51
CA LEU A 130 18.21 -4.82 15.67
C LEU A 130 18.39 -6.33 15.46
N SER A 131 19.15 -6.97 16.33
CA SER A 131 19.23 -8.43 16.40
C SER A 131 18.13 -8.96 17.30
N VAL A 132 17.36 -9.95 16.82
CA VAL A 132 16.27 -10.58 17.58
C VAL A 132 16.47 -12.09 17.76
N GLY A 133 17.67 -12.52 17.54
CA GLY A 133 18.14 -13.92 17.52
C GLY A 133 18.80 -14.23 16.17
N ARG A 134 18.25 -15.20 15.45
CA ARG A 134 18.67 -15.50 14.07
C ARG A 134 18.42 -14.33 13.12
N HIS A 135 17.29 -13.64 13.26
CA HIS A 135 16.92 -12.54 12.38
C HIS A 135 17.66 -11.24 12.71
N GLN A 136 18.13 -10.57 11.65
CA GLN A 136 18.89 -9.31 11.73
C GLN A 136 18.13 -8.25 10.94
N LEU A 137 17.45 -7.38 11.67
CA LEU A 137 16.60 -6.33 11.11
C LEU A 137 17.40 -5.03 10.95
N SER A 138 17.15 -4.32 9.85
CA SER A 138 17.68 -2.99 9.61
C SER A 138 16.60 -2.04 9.10
N PHE A 139 16.71 -0.76 9.44
CA PHE A 139 15.66 0.24 9.22
C PHE A 139 16.08 1.26 8.18
N TYR A 140 15.21 1.53 7.21
CA TYR A 140 15.45 2.51 6.15
C TYR A 140 14.29 3.50 6.08
N MET A 141 14.61 4.80 6.13
CA MET A 141 13.58 5.84 6.07
C MET A 141 13.11 6.02 4.62
N ALA A 142 11.79 6.00 4.42
CA ALA A 142 11.14 6.18 3.13
C ALA A 142 10.09 7.32 3.20
N PRO A 143 10.50 8.55 3.59
CA PRO A 143 9.57 9.65 3.82
C PRO A 143 8.80 9.98 2.55
N MET A 144 7.49 10.23 2.69
CA MET A 144 6.53 10.50 1.62
C MET A 144 6.27 9.31 0.68
N VAL A 145 6.51 8.08 1.16
CA VAL A 145 6.07 6.86 0.47
C VAL A 145 5.06 6.10 1.36
N HIS A 146 3.82 6.63 1.62
CA HIS A 146 3.33 7.93 1.08
C HIS A 146 3.18 9.03 2.17
N TRP A 147 3.42 8.74 3.44
CA TRP A 147 3.40 9.70 4.56
C TRP A 147 4.82 10.05 5.03
N PRO A 148 4.98 11.16 5.79
CA PRO A 148 6.33 11.67 6.12
C PRO A 148 7.13 10.79 7.08
N GLU A 149 6.48 9.98 7.91
CA GLU A 149 7.10 9.11 8.92
C GLU A 149 7.46 7.72 8.38
N VAL A 150 7.03 7.38 7.17
CA VAL A 150 7.20 6.02 6.63
C VAL A 150 8.65 5.57 6.67
N MET A 151 8.85 4.37 7.18
CA MET A 151 10.08 3.61 7.09
C MET A 151 9.79 2.19 6.59
N VAL A 152 10.83 1.48 6.19
CA VAL A 152 10.77 0.07 5.84
C VAL A 152 11.77 -0.70 6.68
N THR A 153 11.45 -1.96 6.97
CA THR A 153 12.30 -2.85 7.75
C THR A 153 12.81 -3.98 6.85
N TYR A 154 14.11 -4.20 6.84
CA TYR A 154 14.72 -5.28 6.06
C TYR A 154 15.33 -6.34 6.98
N ASP A 155 14.93 -7.58 6.81
CA ASP A 155 15.59 -8.74 7.42
C ASP A 155 16.68 -9.26 6.48
N SER A 156 17.92 -9.07 6.88
CA SER A 156 19.07 -9.51 6.09
C SER A 156 19.30 -11.03 6.13
N THR A 157 18.67 -11.73 7.05
CA THR A 157 18.80 -13.20 7.21
C THR A 157 18.01 -13.93 6.13
N ASP A 158 16.73 -13.65 6.02
CA ASP A 158 15.83 -14.30 5.03
C ASP A 158 15.54 -13.42 3.81
N LYS A 159 16.22 -12.25 3.70
CA LYS A 159 16.10 -11.33 2.55
C LYS A 159 14.67 -10.81 2.36
N ILE A 160 14.01 -10.49 3.47
CA ILE A 160 12.63 -10.02 3.50
C ILE A 160 12.61 -8.50 3.67
N LEU A 161 11.87 -7.80 2.81
CA LEU A 161 11.54 -6.40 2.96
C LEU A 161 10.10 -6.27 3.49
N PHE A 162 9.93 -5.75 4.69
CA PHE A 162 8.64 -5.26 5.20
C PHE A 162 8.50 -3.80 4.76
N SER A 163 7.69 -3.58 3.74
CA SER A 163 7.76 -2.39 2.90
C SER A 163 6.73 -1.31 3.23
N ALA A 164 5.99 -1.44 4.35
CA ALA A 164 4.79 -0.64 4.57
C ALA A 164 3.87 -0.73 3.33
N ASP A 165 3.28 0.37 2.89
CA ASP A 165 2.37 0.42 1.74
C ASP A 165 3.05 0.25 0.38
N ALA A 166 4.37 0.42 0.32
CA ALA A 166 5.07 0.24 -0.93
C ALA A 166 4.88 -1.20 -1.45
N PHE A 167 4.64 -1.32 -2.76
CA PHE A 167 4.32 -2.56 -3.47
C PHE A 167 2.97 -3.19 -3.10
N GLY A 168 2.13 -2.45 -2.37
CA GLY A 168 0.78 -2.86 -2.00
C GLY A 168 -0.20 -2.87 -3.16
N THR A 169 -1.32 -3.57 -2.96
CA THR A 169 -2.43 -3.65 -3.90
C THR A 169 -3.75 -3.56 -3.17
N TYR A 170 -4.79 -3.07 -3.83
CA TYR A 170 -6.14 -3.38 -3.37
C TYR A 170 -6.44 -4.87 -3.59
N GLY A 171 -7.51 -5.35 -2.96
CA GLY A 171 -7.95 -6.73 -3.00
C GLY A 171 -7.62 -7.52 -1.74
N THR A 172 -8.50 -8.45 -1.40
CA THR A 172 -8.29 -9.42 -0.32
C THR A 172 -7.44 -10.58 -0.81
N LEU A 173 -6.82 -11.30 0.11
CA LEU A 173 -6.10 -12.53 -0.19
C LEU A 173 -7.07 -13.71 -0.27
N ASP A 174 -7.15 -14.36 -1.42
CA ASP A 174 -8.11 -15.43 -1.70
C ASP A 174 -7.49 -16.81 -1.53
N GLY A 175 -7.35 -17.23 -0.25
CA GLY A 175 -6.88 -18.56 0.13
C GLY A 175 -5.36 -18.65 0.33
N GLY A 176 -4.55 -18.08 -0.55
CA GLY A 176 -3.09 -17.97 -0.40
C GLY A 176 -2.68 -16.68 0.29
N VAL A 177 -1.39 -16.56 0.64
CA VAL A 177 -0.77 -15.33 1.15
C VAL A 177 0.41 -14.95 0.26
N ILE A 178 1.16 -15.94 -0.20
CA ILE A 178 2.33 -15.75 -1.06
C ILE A 178 1.88 -15.83 -2.53
N ASP A 179 2.44 -14.99 -3.37
CA ASP A 179 2.10 -14.88 -4.80
C ASP A 179 2.15 -16.20 -5.57
N SER A 180 3.05 -17.11 -5.20
CA SER A 180 3.14 -18.45 -5.78
C SER A 180 1.98 -19.40 -5.40
N GLU A 181 1.12 -19.02 -4.47
CA GLU A 181 0.01 -19.84 -3.95
C GLU A 181 -1.35 -19.44 -4.53
N MET A 182 -1.40 -18.38 -5.34
CA MET A 182 -2.64 -17.81 -5.84
C MET A 182 -2.52 -17.33 -7.29
N ASN A 183 -3.66 -17.10 -7.92
CA ASN A 183 -3.69 -16.37 -9.19
C ASN A 183 -3.52 -14.86 -8.92
N VAL A 184 -2.41 -14.30 -9.39
CA VAL A 184 -2.05 -12.89 -9.15
C VAL A 184 -2.45 -11.94 -10.28
N GLU A 185 -3.12 -12.39 -11.32
CA GLU A 185 -3.40 -11.59 -12.51
C GLU A 185 -4.15 -10.30 -12.21
N HIS A 186 -5.19 -10.35 -11.38
CA HIS A 186 -5.95 -9.15 -11.05
C HIS A 186 -5.21 -8.19 -10.10
N TYR A 187 -4.24 -8.69 -9.30
CA TYR A 187 -3.48 -7.84 -8.39
C TYR A 187 -2.53 -6.89 -9.13
N TRP A 188 -2.12 -7.20 -10.36
CA TRP A 188 -1.30 -6.27 -11.14
C TRP A 188 -2.06 -5.01 -11.52
N GLU A 189 -3.31 -5.13 -11.96
CA GLU A 189 -4.17 -3.97 -12.23
C GLU A 189 -4.52 -3.21 -10.94
N GLU A 190 -4.73 -3.94 -9.85
CA GLU A 190 -5.00 -3.35 -8.54
C GLU A 190 -3.73 -2.67 -7.96
N MET A 191 -2.52 -3.15 -8.24
CA MET A 191 -1.26 -2.48 -7.89
C MET A 191 -1.10 -1.14 -8.64
N LEU A 192 -1.36 -1.13 -9.95
CA LEU A 192 -1.36 0.11 -10.74
C LEU A 192 -2.39 1.11 -10.20
N ARG A 193 -3.57 0.62 -9.84
CA ARG A 193 -4.63 1.45 -9.26
C ARG A 193 -4.27 1.95 -7.88
N TYR A 194 -3.71 1.11 -7.02
CA TYR A 194 -3.22 1.49 -5.70
C TYR A 194 -2.13 2.55 -5.82
N TYR A 195 -1.09 2.28 -6.61
CA TYR A 195 0.00 3.22 -6.83
C TYR A 195 -0.49 4.59 -7.29
N SER A 196 -1.31 4.64 -8.35
CA SER A 196 -1.76 5.90 -8.96
C SER A 196 -2.60 6.77 -8.01
N ASN A 197 -3.37 6.13 -7.11
CA ASN A 197 -4.26 6.84 -6.18
C ASN A 197 -3.58 7.23 -4.86
N ILE A 198 -2.67 6.38 -4.36
CA ILE A 198 -2.07 6.52 -3.03
C ILE A 198 -0.67 7.16 -3.12
N VAL A 199 0.17 6.65 -4.02
CA VAL A 199 1.59 7.00 -4.10
C VAL A 199 1.90 7.95 -5.25
N GLY A 200 1.06 8.01 -6.28
CA GLY A 200 1.38 8.55 -7.61
C GLY A 200 2.01 9.95 -7.66
N LYS A 201 1.61 10.88 -6.78
CA LYS A 201 2.21 12.23 -6.73
C LYS A 201 3.62 12.27 -6.11
N TYR A 202 4.08 11.16 -5.54
CA TYR A 202 5.35 11.06 -4.81
C TYR A 202 6.45 10.32 -5.59
N GLY A 203 6.46 10.39 -6.92
CA GLY A 203 7.44 9.70 -7.77
C GLY A 203 8.90 9.91 -7.33
N ASN A 204 9.32 11.16 -7.07
CA ASN A 204 10.69 11.44 -6.59
C ASN A 204 11.02 10.81 -5.22
N PRO A 205 10.16 10.85 -4.19
CA PRO A 205 10.34 10.08 -2.96
C PRO A 205 10.50 8.58 -3.21
N VAL A 206 9.66 7.98 -4.08
CA VAL A 206 9.76 6.56 -4.44
C VAL A 206 11.10 6.25 -5.10
N GLN A 207 11.56 7.07 -6.06
CA GLN A 207 12.85 6.87 -6.71
C GLN A 207 14.01 6.91 -5.71
N ARG A 208 13.99 7.84 -4.73
CA ARG A 208 15.01 7.87 -3.66
C ARG A 208 14.97 6.63 -2.78
N ALA A 209 13.77 6.14 -2.44
CA ALA A 209 13.62 4.91 -1.67
C ALA A 209 14.15 3.69 -2.46
N LEU A 210 13.76 3.54 -3.73
CA LEU A 210 14.24 2.45 -4.59
C LEU A 210 15.75 2.48 -4.77
N GLN A 211 16.36 3.66 -4.99
CA GLN A 211 17.81 3.80 -5.09
C GLN A 211 18.51 3.33 -3.81
N LYS A 212 17.99 3.69 -2.65
CA LYS A 212 18.52 3.27 -1.35
C LYS A 212 18.43 1.76 -1.17
N LEU A 213 17.27 1.19 -1.50
CA LEU A 213 16.99 -0.24 -1.35
C LEU A 213 17.70 -1.11 -2.40
N SER A 214 18.18 -0.54 -3.51
CA SER A 214 18.84 -1.28 -4.59
C SER A 214 20.14 -1.98 -4.17
N ALA A 215 20.73 -1.57 -3.05
CA ALA A 215 21.92 -2.22 -2.47
C ALA A 215 21.58 -3.51 -1.70
N LEU A 216 20.30 -3.80 -1.47
CA LEU A 216 19.84 -4.95 -0.68
C LEU A 216 19.46 -6.12 -1.58
N ASP A 217 19.78 -7.34 -1.14
CA ASP A 217 19.32 -8.59 -1.78
C ASP A 217 17.88 -8.89 -1.33
N ILE A 218 16.89 -8.26 -1.95
CA ILE A 218 15.47 -8.43 -1.62
C ILE A 218 14.92 -9.60 -2.41
N ARG A 219 14.48 -10.65 -1.70
CA ARG A 219 13.87 -11.86 -2.29
C ARG A 219 12.38 -11.98 -1.99
N THR A 220 11.93 -11.38 -0.90
CA THR A 220 10.53 -11.39 -0.51
C THR A 220 10.13 -9.99 -0.08
N ILE A 221 8.97 -9.51 -0.56
CA ILE A 221 8.39 -8.23 -0.17
C ILE A 221 7.10 -8.51 0.59
N CYS A 222 7.05 -8.04 1.82
CA CYS A 222 5.93 -8.12 2.74
C CYS A 222 5.29 -6.73 2.87
N SER A 223 4.39 -6.40 1.95
CA SER A 223 3.62 -5.16 1.98
C SER A 223 2.46 -5.25 2.98
N THR A 224 1.94 -4.10 3.40
CA THR A 224 0.76 -4.00 4.28
C THR A 224 -0.55 -4.31 3.58
N HIS A 225 -0.56 -4.37 2.23
CA HIS A 225 -1.71 -4.75 1.42
C HIS A 225 -1.35 -5.71 0.30
N GLY A 226 -2.28 -6.61 -0.06
CA GLY A 226 -2.13 -7.53 -1.16
C GLY A 226 -1.19 -8.72 -0.88
N PRO A 227 -0.76 -9.45 -1.92
CA PRO A 227 0.08 -10.63 -1.78
C PRO A 227 1.47 -10.32 -1.21
N VAL A 228 2.04 -11.29 -0.51
CA VAL A 228 3.49 -11.34 -0.26
C VAL A 228 4.16 -11.68 -1.57
N TRP A 229 4.95 -10.77 -2.11
CA TRP A 229 5.66 -10.95 -3.37
C TRP A 229 6.98 -11.68 -3.14
N ARG A 230 7.10 -12.88 -3.71
CA ARG A 230 8.30 -13.72 -3.65
C ARG A 230 8.74 -14.14 -5.05
N GLU A 231 7.87 -14.80 -5.77
CA GLU A 231 8.14 -15.20 -7.16
C GLU A 231 8.21 -13.98 -8.08
N TYR A 232 7.35 -12.99 -7.84
CA TYR A 232 7.22 -11.79 -8.65
C TYR A 232 7.76 -10.51 -7.97
N ALA A 233 8.60 -10.63 -6.95
CA ALA A 233 9.18 -9.47 -6.26
C ALA A 233 9.88 -8.48 -7.22
N ALA A 234 10.66 -9.00 -8.17
CA ALA A 234 11.33 -8.18 -9.18
C ALA A 234 10.34 -7.43 -10.09
N LYS A 235 9.22 -8.07 -10.46
CA LYS A 235 8.15 -7.43 -11.26
C LYS A 235 7.45 -6.32 -10.48
N ALA A 236 7.19 -6.53 -9.19
CA ALA A 236 6.60 -5.50 -8.33
C ALA A 236 7.52 -4.28 -8.22
N ILE A 237 8.84 -4.49 -8.05
CA ILE A 237 9.84 -3.42 -8.04
C ILE A 237 9.87 -2.68 -9.38
N ASP A 238 9.88 -3.39 -10.52
CA ASP A 238 9.88 -2.81 -11.86
C ASP A 238 8.65 -1.93 -12.11
N ILE A 239 7.46 -2.38 -11.70
CA ILE A 239 6.23 -1.59 -11.80
C ILE A 239 6.37 -0.28 -11.02
N TYR A 240 6.82 -0.34 -9.76
CA TYR A 240 7.00 0.87 -8.93
C TYR A 240 8.06 1.81 -9.50
N ASP A 241 9.14 1.27 -10.05
CA ASP A 241 10.20 2.06 -10.69
C ASP A 241 9.68 2.81 -11.92
N ARG A 242 9.01 2.13 -12.84
CA ARG A 242 8.41 2.75 -14.04
C ARG A 242 7.34 3.77 -13.70
N MET A 243 6.41 3.42 -12.80
CA MET A 243 5.33 4.31 -12.36
C MET A 243 5.88 5.58 -11.72
N SER A 244 6.91 5.48 -10.89
CA SER A 244 7.52 6.63 -10.21
C SER A 244 8.35 7.53 -11.12
N ARG A 245 8.77 7.04 -12.27
CA ARG A 245 9.35 7.84 -13.36
C ARG A 245 8.31 8.37 -14.34
N TYR A 246 7.02 8.07 -14.10
CA TYR A 246 5.91 8.41 -15.00
C TYR A 246 6.08 7.83 -16.40
N GLU A 247 6.65 6.63 -16.50
CA GLU A 247 6.86 5.91 -17.75
C GLU A 247 5.59 5.11 -18.10
N GLY A 248 4.73 5.74 -18.90
CA GLY A 248 3.52 5.10 -19.41
C GLY A 248 3.77 4.11 -20.54
N GLU A 249 2.85 3.17 -20.69
CA GLU A 249 2.77 2.24 -21.82
C GLU A 249 2.24 2.93 -23.09
N GLU A 250 2.49 2.36 -24.26
CA GLU A 250 1.90 2.84 -25.51
C GLU A 250 0.37 2.69 -25.47
N GLY A 251 -0.32 3.82 -25.50
CA GLY A 251 -1.77 3.88 -25.40
C GLY A 251 -2.29 5.28 -25.11
N VAL A 252 -3.61 5.42 -25.11
CA VAL A 252 -4.29 6.70 -24.88
C VAL A 252 -5.47 6.50 -23.96
N THR A 253 -5.54 7.33 -22.91
CA THR A 253 -6.72 7.47 -22.06
C THR A 253 -7.53 8.69 -22.52
N ILE A 254 -8.79 8.47 -22.87
CA ILE A 254 -9.74 9.53 -23.23
C ILE A 254 -10.69 9.71 -22.07
N VAL A 255 -10.65 10.90 -21.44
CA VAL A 255 -11.51 11.24 -20.30
C VAL A 255 -12.51 12.30 -20.75
N TYR A 256 -13.79 12.02 -20.68
CA TYR A 256 -14.82 12.94 -21.14
C TYR A 256 -16.01 13.08 -20.18
N GLY A 257 -16.66 14.23 -20.21
CA GLY A 257 -17.94 14.48 -19.58
C GLY A 257 -18.95 14.94 -20.63
N SER A 258 -20.10 14.29 -20.72
CA SER A 258 -21.14 14.59 -21.70
C SER A 258 -22.52 14.54 -21.08
N MET A 259 -23.32 15.61 -21.30
CA MET A 259 -24.72 15.67 -20.84
C MET A 259 -25.70 15.09 -21.87
N TYR A 260 -25.52 15.44 -23.13
CA TYR A 260 -26.45 15.10 -24.23
C TYR A 260 -25.79 14.29 -25.35
N GLY A 261 -24.63 13.70 -25.08
CA GLY A 261 -23.94 12.83 -26.04
C GLY A 261 -23.00 13.55 -27.01
N ASN A 262 -22.98 14.88 -27.12
CA ASN A 262 -22.13 15.57 -28.10
C ASN A 262 -20.64 15.36 -27.84
N THR A 263 -20.19 15.55 -26.59
CA THR A 263 -18.77 15.30 -26.23
C THR A 263 -18.42 13.81 -26.33
N GLU A 264 -19.36 12.94 -26.04
CA GLU A 264 -19.19 11.49 -26.22
C GLU A 264 -18.97 11.12 -27.68
N GLN A 265 -19.78 11.66 -28.62
CA GLN A 265 -19.59 11.43 -30.06
C GLN A 265 -18.21 11.95 -30.53
N MET A 266 -17.76 13.08 -30.00
CA MET A 266 -16.39 13.58 -30.32
C MET A 266 -15.33 12.63 -29.78
N ALA A 267 -15.47 12.12 -28.56
CA ALA A 267 -14.55 11.17 -27.97
C ALA A 267 -14.51 9.85 -28.78
N GLU A 268 -15.65 9.34 -29.23
CA GLU A 268 -15.77 8.19 -30.12
C GLU A 268 -15.07 8.43 -31.47
N ALA A 269 -15.27 9.58 -32.09
CA ALA A 269 -14.62 9.92 -33.34
C ALA A 269 -13.09 9.99 -33.19
N ILE A 270 -12.60 10.54 -32.08
CA ILE A 270 -11.18 10.58 -31.75
C ILE A 270 -10.63 9.16 -31.54
N ALA A 271 -11.33 8.32 -30.77
CA ALA A 271 -10.94 6.93 -30.53
C ALA A 271 -10.84 6.14 -31.84
N ALA A 272 -11.83 6.29 -32.72
CA ALA A 272 -11.83 5.67 -34.05
C ALA A 272 -10.64 6.13 -34.90
N SER A 273 -10.33 7.43 -34.88
CA SER A 273 -9.17 7.99 -35.58
C SER A 273 -7.84 7.46 -35.04
N LEU A 274 -7.68 7.38 -33.72
CA LEU A 274 -6.50 6.80 -33.08
C LEU A 274 -6.31 5.33 -33.49
N ALA A 275 -7.39 4.54 -33.46
CA ALA A 275 -7.36 3.13 -33.87
C ALA A 275 -6.98 2.98 -35.35
N ALA A 276 -7.54 3.82 -36.23
CA ALA A 276 -7.19 3.83 -37.65
C ALA A 276 -5.72 4.19 -37.90
N ASN A 277 -5.09 4.92 -36.98
CA ASN A 277 -3.66 5.25 -37.03
C ASN A 277 -2.79 4.27 -36.22
N GLY A 278 -3.33 3.09 -35.83
CA GLY A 278 -2.56 2.00 -35.26
C GLY A 278 -2.41 2.01 -33.74
N VAL A 279 -3.07 2.92 -33.02
CA VAL A 279 -3.10 2.90 -31.55
C VAL A 279 -4.01 1.75 -31.10
N LYS A 280 -3.45 0.77 -30.38
CA LYS A 280 -4.19 -0.43 -29.94
C LYS A 280 -4.79 -0.31 -28.55
N ASN A 281 -4.11 0.37 -27.63
CA ASN A 281 -4.57 0.54 -26.26
C ASN A 281 -5.28 1.89 -26.14
N ILE A 282 -6.60 1.87 -26.22
CA ILE A 282 -7.45 3.06 -26.07
C ILE A 282 -8.45 2.77 -24.98
N VAL A 283 -8.44 3.58 -23.92
CA VAL A 283 -9.39 3.48 -22.81
C VAL A 283 -10.20 4.76 -22.72
N MET A 284 -11.52 4.62 -22.60
CA MET A 284 -12.44 5.75 -22.56
C MET A 284 -13.18 5.79 -21.23
N HIS A 285 -13.15 6.94 -20.57
CA HIS A 285 -13.83 7.18 -19.30
C HIS A 285 -14.83 8.32 -19.39
N ASN A 286 -16.10 7.99 -19.15
CA ASN A 286 -17.11 9.02 -18.86
C ASN A 286 -17.04 9.36 -17.37
N VAL A 287 -16.54 10.56 -17.04
CA VAL A 287 -16.32 10.99 -15.64
C VAL A 287 -17.60 11.07 -14.80
N SER A 288 -18.77 11.10 -15.44
CA SER A 288 -20.05 11.05 -14.73
C SER A 288 -20.42 9.64 -14.26
N LYS A 289 -19.71 8.59 -14.74
CA LYS A 289 -20.01 7.18 -14.47
C LYS A 289 -18.81 6.41 -13.92
N SER A 290 -17.60 6.73 -14.43
CA SER A 290 -16.37 6.05 -14.02
C SER A 290 -15.86 6.59 -12.68
N PRO A 291 -15.61 5.75 -11.67
CA PRO A 291 -14.96 6.21 -10.45
C PRO A 291 -13.56 6.79 -10.74
N ALA A 292 -13.22 7.89 -10.08
CA ALA A 292 -11.95 8.59 -10.28
C ALA A 292 -10.71 7.68 -10.13
N SER A 293 -10.80 6.68 -9.27
CA SER A 293 -9.76 5.68 -9.02
C SER A 293 -9.30 4.96 -10.30
N TYR A 294 -10.24 4.55 -11.15
CA TYR A 294 -9.91 3.88 -12.42
C TYR A 294 -9.41 4.86 -13.48
N VAL A 295 -9.98 6.07 -13.49
CA VAL A 295 -9.51 7.14 -14.40
C VAL A 295 -8.04 7.47 -14.13
N LEU A 296 -7.68 7.66 -12.86
CA LEU A 296 -6.29 7.94 -12.46
C LEU A 296 -5.35 6.77 -12.80
N LYS A 297 -5.79 5.52 -12.57
CA LYS A 297 -5.01 4.34 -12.96
C LYS A 297 -4.61 4.38 -14.44
N ASP A 298 -5.57 4.61 -15.31
CA ASP A 298 -5.33 4.57 -16.75
C ASP A 298 -4.57 5.82 -17.27
N ILE A 299 -4.72 6.98 -16.59
CA ILE A 299 -3.88 8.17 -16.85
C ILE A 299 -2.40 7.88 -16.53
N PHE A 300 -2.13 7.17 -15.43
CA PHE A 300 -0.76 6.77 -15.09
C PHE A 300 -0.23 5.64 -15.98
N LYS A 301 -1.11 4.74 -16.43
CA LYS A 301 -0.74 3.57 -17.23
C LYS A 301 -0.30 3.93 -18.64
N TYR A 302 -0.98 4.88 -19.29
CA TYR A 302 -0.78 5.18 -20.70
C TYR A 302 -0.11 6.55 -20.94
N LYS A 303 0.69 6.66 -22.01
CA LYS A 303 1.42 7.87 -22.40
C LYS A 303 0.53 9.01 -22.87
N GLY A 304 -0.58 8.69 -23.52
CA GLY A 304 -1.48 9.67 -24.10
C GLY A 304 -2.68 9.98 -23.21
N LEU A 305 -3.01 11.27 -23.05
CA LEU A 305 -4.19 11.71 -22.33
C LEU A 305 -4.96 12.74 -23.18
N ILE A 306 -6.23 12.47 -23.40
CA ILE A 306 -7.18 13.40 -24.04
C ILE A 306 -8.30 13.69 -23.09
N ILE A 307 -8.59 14.99 -22.86
CA ILE A 307 -9.65 15.44 -21.96
C ILE A 307 -10.69 16.21 -22.77
N GLY A 308 -11.92 15.71 -22.76
CA GLY A 308 -13.09 16.33 -23.37
C GLY A 308 -14.15 16.70 -22.33
N LEU A 309 -14.18 17.97 -21.92
CA LEU A 309 -15.18 18.47 -20.99
C LEU A 309 -16.08 19.52 -21.67
N SER A 310 -17.37 19.52 -21.34
CA SER A 310 -18.27 20.57 -21.80
C SER A 310 -18.02 21.87 -21.00
N LEU A 311 -18.31 23.02 -21.63
CA LEU A 311 -18.16 24.35 -21.00
C LEU A 311 -18.84 24.46 -19.63
N ILE A 312 -19.92 23.74 -19.40
CA ILE A 312 -20.64 23.76 -18.12
C ILE A 312 -19.82 23.18 -16.97
N HIS A 313 -18.92 22.23 -17.26
CA HIS A 313 -17.99 21.65 -16.26
C HIS A 313 -16.80 22.57 -15.99
N ILE A 314 -16.49 23.51 -16.87
CA ILE A 314 -15.36 24.44 -16.75
C ILE A 314 -15.77 25.71 -15.98
N SER A 315 -17.05 26.08 -15.95
CA SER A 315 -17.54 27.33 -15.35
C SER A 315 -17.66 27.29 -13.82
N GLU A 316 -17.67 26.13 -13.19
CA GLU A 316 -17.85 25.97 -11.74
C GLU A 316 -16.66 26.46 -10.88
N PRO A 317 -15.38 26.31 -11.25
CA PRO A 317 -14.27 26.75 -10.41
C PRO A 317 -14.20 28.26 -10.19
N THR A 318 -14.85 29.06 -11.03
CA THR A 318 -14.78 30.54 -10.97
C THR A 318 -15.69 31.14 -9.91
N ARG A 319 -16.71 30.43 -9.42
CA ARG A 319 -17.65 30.93 -8.39
C ARG A 319 -17.12 30.82 -6.96
N LEU A 320 -16.18 29.91 -6.68
CA LEU A 320 -15.64 29.71 -5.33
C LEU A 320 -14.61 30.79 -4.90
N ARG A 321 -14.18 31.70 -5.78
CA ARG A 321 -13.25 32.79 -5.45
C ARG A 321 -13.93 34.07 -4.92
N ARG A 322 -15.24 34.06 -4.67
CA ARG A 322 -15.99 35.23 -4.19
C ARG A 322 -16.59 35.07 -2.80
N ILE A 323 -16.11 34.14 -1.99
CA ILE A 323 -16.48 34.13 -0.56
C ILE A 323 -15.17 34.33 0.23
N SER A 324 -14.83 35.57 0.40
CA SER A 324 -13.91 36.05 1.42
C SER A 324 -14.69 36.96 2.37
#